data_6a852e638cdddecdc132e355de91e85e
#
_entry.id   6a852e638cdddecdc132e355de91e85e
#
_cell.length_a   1.000
_cell.length_b   1.000
_cell.length_c   1.000
_cell.angle_alpha   90.00
_cell.angle_beta   90.00
_cell.angle_gamma   90.00
#
_symmetry.space_group_name_H-M   'P 1'
#
loop_
_entity.id
_entity.type
_entity.pdbx_description
1 polymer ?
#
loop_
_entity_poly.entity_id
_entity_poly.type
_entity_poly.pdbx_seq_one_letter_code
_entity_poly.pdbx_strand_id
1 'polypeptide(L)'
;VADAVRRRVDSLVVLGDSTTAGVGDPLPGGGWRGVGPLLAAAFPGARYLNTSVTGARAATVRHGQLGPALAARPDAAVVLVGMNDALRSDFDARRLHADLDAVVGALARAGAVVVTARFHDHSRVFRLPGPLRRALRARVGELNAVVDAVVLRHGAGCVDLDRVAGAYEPGTWAVDRLHPSELGHRRLAAAFAARLAELGCEVPGRVSLTCTGGLRTTPLHHAGWLVVKGVPWLWRRGRDLVPHAAAILYRSWVGRPEPRAGAVAPPPVPAPPPLPADG
;
A
#
# COMPACT_ATOMS: atom_id res chain seq x y z
N VAL A 1 30.63 17.81 8.42
CA VAL A 1 29.30 17.60 7.84
C VAL A 1 28.34 18.06 8.91
N ALA A 2 27.65 19.22 8.70
CA ALA A 2 26.69 19.74 9.62
C ALA A 2 25.58 18.70 9.83
N ASP A 3 25.30 18.34 11.08
CA ASP A 3 24.19 17.48 11.44
C ASP A 3 22.90 18.18 10.95
N ALA A 4 22.33 17.69 9.88
CA ALA A 4 21.07 18.22 9.38
C ALA A 4 20.03 18.02 10.48
N VAL A 5 19.44 19.13 10.96
CA VAL A 5 18.41 19.11 12.01
C VAL A 5 17.27 18.19 11.54
N ARG A 6 17.13 17.05 12.22
CA ARG A 6 16.06 16.09 11.91
C ARG A 6 14.72 16.64 12.37
N ARG A 7 13.69 16.41 11.56
CA ARG A 7 12.34 16.83 11.89
C ARG A 7 11.72 15.90 12.91
N ARG A 8 11.31 16.44 14.05
CA ARG A 8 10.51 15.71 15.03
C ARG A 8 9.12 15.41 14.49
N VAL A 9 8.60 14.22 14.79
CA VAL A 9 7.27 13.76 14.41
C VAL A 9 6.41 13.71 15.68
N ASP A 10 5.53 14.70 15.85
CA ASP A 10 4.58 14.78 16.96
C ASP A 10 3.17 14.29 16.57
N SER A 11 2.92 14.11 15.27
CA SER A 11 1.65 13.61 14.74
C SER A 11 1.91 12.69 13.53
N LEU A 12 1.56 11.42 13.68
CA LEU A 12 1.65 10.39 12.63
C LEU A 12 0.25 9.96 12.20
N VAL A 13 -0.03 10.02 10.91
CA VAL A 13 -1.28 9.50 10.35
C VAL A 13 -1.02 8.35 9.38
N VAL A 14 -1.95 7.39 9.35
CA VAL A 14 -1.92 6.26 8.43
C VAL A 14 -3.25 6.19 7.71
N LEU A 15 -3.19 6.18 6.37
CA LEU A 15 -4.34 6.06 5.48
C LEU A 15 -4.17 4.83 4.59
N GLY A 16 -5.27 4.25 4.18
CA GLY A 16 -5.23 3.17 3.20
C GLY A 16 -6.33 2.14 3.36
N ASP A 17 -5.96 0.90 3.08
CA ASP A 17 -6.90 -0.21 2.99
C ASP A 17 -6.75 -1.24 4.14
N SER A 18 -7.08 -2.50 3.86
CA SER A 18 -6.99 -3.60 4.83
C SER A 18 -5.58 -3.83 5.36
N THR A 19 -4.53 -3.57 4.58
CA THR A 19 -3.15 -3.71 5.02
C THR A 19 -2.83 -2.70 6.12
N THR A 20 -3.21 -1.46 5.94
CA THR A 20 -3.00 -0.41 6.94
C THR A 20 -4.00 -0.50 8.11
N ALA A 21 -5.19 -1.07 7.89
CA ALA A 21 -6.12 -1.43 8.96
C ALA A 21 -5.64 -2.62 9.82
N GLY A 22 -4.60 -3.33 9.37
CA GLY A 22 -3.93 -4.38 10.14
C GLY A 22 -4.43 -5.79 9.90
N VAL A 23 -5.25 -6.02 8.88
CA VAL A 23 -5.77 -7.36 8.56
C VAL A 23 -4.61 -8.33 8.35
N GLY A 24 -4.68 -9.48 9.03
CA GLY A 24 -3.63 -10.51 9.04
C GLY A 24 -2.80 -10.55 10.33
N ASP A 25 -2.92 -9.55 11.21
CA ASP A 25 -2.26 -9.48 12.53
C ASP A 25 -3.32 -9.40 13.66
N PRO A 26 -4.00 -10.52 13.98
CA PRO A 26 -5.10 -10.54 14.93
C PRO A 26 -4.64 -10.35 16.38
N LEU A 27 -5.40 -9.57 17.15
CA LEU A 27 -5.20 -9.39 18.58
C LEU A 27 -6.00 -10.43 19.39
N PRO A 28 -5.48 -10.88 20.55
CA PRO A 28 -6.20 -11.83 21.43
C PRO A 28 -7.59 -11.34 21.87
N GLY A 29 -7.75 -10.04 22.07
CA GLY A 29 -9.02 -9.40 22.43
C GLY A 29 -9.96 -9.09 21.26
N GLY A 30 -9.63 -9.56 20.04
CA GLY A 30 -10.34 -9.21 18.82
C GLY A 30 -9.77 -7.97 18.14
N GLY A 31 -10.12 -7.79 16.84
CA GLY A 31 -9.56 -6.74 16.01
C GLY A 31 -8.16 -7.04 15.46
N TRP A 32 -7.52 -6.01 14.94
CA TRP A 32 -6.26 -6.10 14.23
C TRP A 32 -5.27 -5.08 14.78
N ARG A 33 -3.98 -5.46 14.91
CA ARG A 33 -2.90 -4.51 15.22
C ARG A 33 -2.36 -3.87 13.94
N GLY A 34 -1.61 -4.65 13.18
CA GLY A 34 -1.07 -4.26 11.87
C GLY A 34 0.04 -3.21 11.90
N VAL A 35 0.36 -2.72 10.70
CA VAL A 35 1.49 -1.82 10.44
C VAL A 35 1.43 -0.49 11.20
N GLY A 36 0.23 0.08 11.37
CA GLY A 36 0.08 1.41 11.94
C GLY A 36 0.58 1.53 13.39
N PRO A 37 0.03 0.77 14.35
CA PRO A 37 0.51 0.77 15.73
C PRO A 37 1.98 0.33 15.87
N LEU A 38 2.44 -0.60 15.02
CA LEU A 38 3.84 -1.03 15.00
C LEU A 38 4.78 0.10 14.57
N LEU A 39 4.36 0.90 13.57
CA LEU A 39 5.10 2.08 13.14
C LEU A 39 5.04 3.20 14.20
N ALA A 40 3.87 3.41 14.80
CA ALA A 40 3.71 4.42 15.86
C ALA A 40 4.64 4.17 17.05
N ALA A 41 4.95 2.91 17.37
CA ALA A 41 5.92 2.56 18.40
C ALA A 41 7.34 3.07 18.13
N ALA A 42 7.68 3.39 16.87
CA ALA A 42 8.95 4.02 16.52
C ALA A 42 8.97 5.54 16.80
N PHE A 43 7.83 6.13 17.14
CA PHE A 43 7.65 7.55 17.44
C PHE A 43 7.01 7.74 18.83
N PRO A 44 7.70 7.39 19.92
CA PRO A 44 7.14 7.48 21.27
C PRO A 44 6.73 8.92 21.59
N GLY A 45 5.50 9.08 22.09
CA GLY A 45 4.91 10.38 22.40
C GLY A 45 4.21 11.08 21.22
N ALA A 46 4.34 10.59 19.99
CA ALA A 46 3.58 11.11 18.87
C ALA A 46 2.08 10.74 18.95
N ARG A 47 1.23 11.67 18.58
CA ARG A 47 -0.20 11.37 18.37
C ARG A 47 -0.32 10.48 17.13
N TYR A 48 -1.07 9.41 17.24
CA TYR A 48 -1.28 8.47 16.18
C TYR A 48 -2.75 8.42 15.76
N LEU A 49 -3.01 8.53 14.46
CA LEU A 49 -4.33 8.36 13.89
C LEU A 49 -4.27 7.38 12.70
N ASN A 50 -5.14 6.39 12.69
CA ASN A 50 -5.35 5.49 11.56
C ASN A 50 -6.77 5.66 11.03
N THR A 51 -6.89 6.12 9.79
CA THR A 51 -8.18 6.31 9.10
C THR A 51 -8.49 5.19 8.10
N SER A 52 -7.67 4.16 8.06
CA SER A 52 -7.76 3.07 7.07
C SER A 52 -9.05 2.28 7.19
N VAL A 53 -9.58 1.87 6.05
CA VAL A 53 -10.82 1.08 5.95
C VAL A 53 -10.57 -0.15 5.08
N THR A 54 -10.93 -1.33 5.59
CA THR A 54 -10.81 -2.59 4.84
C THR A 54 -11.54 -2.52 3.50
N GLY A 55 -10.84 -2.88 2.42
CA GLY A 55 -11.39 -2.85 1.07
C GLY A 55 -11.40 -1.47 0.41
N ALA A 56 -10.83 -0.45 1.06
CA ALA A 56 -10.75 0.90 0.50
C ALA A 56 -10.01 0.91 -0.84
N ARG A 57 -10.49 1.74 -1.75
CA ARG A 57 -9.84 2.15 -3.00
C ARG A 57 -9.26 3.55 -2.83
N ALA A 58 -8.44 3.99 -3.77
CA ALA A 58 -7.87 5.35 -3.73
C ALA A 58 -8.95 6.44 -3.61
N ALA A 59 -10.07 6.30 -4.31
CA ALA A 59 -11.23 7.18 -4.18
C ALA A 59 -11.81 7.20 -2.74
N THR A 60 -11.86 6.03 -2.07
CA THR A 60 -12.32 5.94 -0.67
C THR A 60 -11.37 6.69 0.27
N VAL A 61 -10.07 6.56 0.03
CA VAL A 61 -9.06 7.30 0.80
C VAL A 61 -9.22 8.80 0.61
N ARG A 62 -9.37 9.24 -0.66
CA ARG A 62 -9.54 10.65 -1.00
C ARG A 62 -10.77 11.28 -0.34
N HIS A 63 -11.93 10.62 -0.42
CA HIS A 63 -13.20 11.22 0.00
C HIS A 63 -13.56 10.95 1.46
N GLY A 64 -13.04 9.87 2.07
CA GLY A 64 -13.42 9.47 3.42
C GLY A 64 -12.31 9.57 4.47
N GLN A 65 -11.05 9.44 4.07
CA GLN A 65 -9.93 9.34 5.01
C GLN A 65 -9.07 10.62 5.07
N LEU A 66 -8.94 11.32 3.94
CA LEU A 66 -8.06 12.49 3.82
C LEU A 66 -8.49 13.65 4.74
N GLY A 67 -9.78 13.95 4.83
CA GLY A 67 -10.28 15.04 5.68
C GLY A 67 -9.87 14.89 7.15
N PRO A 68 -10.22 13.78 7.81
CA PRO A 68 -9.75 13.48 9.18
C PRO A 68 -8.23 13.48 9.33
N ALA A 69 -7.49 12.95 8.34
CA ALA A 69 -6.04 12.93 8.35
C ALA A 69 -5.45 14.34 8.34
N LEU A 70 -5.95 15.26 7.51
CA LEU A 70 -5.53 16.66 7.46
C LEU A 70 -5.89 17.41 8.75
N ALA A 71 -7.07 17.12 9.34
CA ALA A 71 -7.49 17.71 10.60
C ALA A 71 -6.55 17.36 11.77
N ALA A 72 -5.88 16.19 11.72
CA ALA A 72 -4.87 15.79 12.67
C ALA A 72 -3.54 16.56 12.55
N ARG A 73 -3.37 17.40 11.53
CA ARG A 73 -2.14 18.16 11.22
C ARG A 73 -0.90 17.26 11.30
N PRO A 74 -0.75 16.29 10.38
CA PRO A 74 0.32 15.32 10.46
C PRO A 74 1.70 15.93 10.15
N ASP A 75 2.72 15.54 10.93
CA ASP A 75 4.12 15.75 10.58
C ASP A 75 4.61 14.66 9.64
N ALA A 76 4.09 13.44 9.80
CA ALA A 76 4.37 12.31 8.93
C ALA A 76 3.07 11.58 8.56
N ALA A 77 2.99 11.12 7.31
CA ALA A 77 1.84 10.41 6.79
C ALA A 77 2.27 9.17 6.00
N VAL A 78 1.62 8.03 6.25
CA VAL A 78 1.76 6.82 5.42
C VAL A 78 0.48 6.61 4.64
N VAL A 79 0.60 6.48 3.31
CA VAL A 79 -0.51 6.21 2.41
C VAL A 79 -0.25 4.90 1.67
N LEU A 80 -1.02 3.85 1.96
CA LEU A 80 -0.88 2.55 1.30
C LEU A 80 -2.23 2.09 0.77
N VAL A 81 -2.45 2.28 -0.53
CA VAL A 81 -3.70 1.96 -1.23
C VAL A 81 -3.44 1.74 -2.72
N GLY A 82 -4.32 1.01 -3.38
CA GLY A 82 -4.28 0.80 -4.83
C GLY A 82 -4.38 -0.67 -5.23
N MET A 83 -4.01 -1.61 -4.37
CA MET A 83 -4.16 -3.04 -4.68
C MET A 83 -5.63 -3.42 -4.88
N ASN A 84 -6.55 -2.85 -4.09
CA ASN A 84 -7.99 -3.06 -4.29
C ASN A 84 -8.49 -2.48 -5.61
N ASP A 85 -7.90 -1.39 -6.09
CA ASP A 85 -8.19 -0.84 -7.41
C ASP A 85 -7.69 -1.80 -8.50
N ALA A 86 -6.43 -2.21 -8.44
CA ALA A 86 -5.81 -3.11 -9.41
C ALA A 86 -6.48 -4.49 -9.51
N LEU A 87 -7.07 -4.98 -8.42
CA LEU A 87 -7.79 -6.25 -8.37
C LEU A 87 -9.26 -6.18 -8.83
N ARG A 88 -9.76 -5.03 -9.28
CA ARG A 88 -11.13 -4.90 -9.80
C ARG A 88 -11.18 -5.03 -11.32
N SER A 89 -12.35 -5.44 -11.83
CA SER A 89 -12.61 -5.48 -13.28
C SER A 89 -12.65 -4.08 -13.90
N ASP A 90 -13.08 -3.08 -13.14
CA ASP A 90 -13.18 -1.66 -13.50
C ASP A 90 -11.89 -0.85 -13.23
N PHE A 91 -10.73 -1.51 -13.13
CA PHE A 91 -9.45 -0.83 -12.90
C PHE A 91 -9.16 0.23 -13.97
N ASP A 92 -8.88 1.43 -13.52
CA ASP A 92 -8.53 2.59 -14.36
C ASP A 92 -7.36 3.33 -13.71
N ALA A 93 -6.19 3.23 -14.34
CA ALA A 93 -4.95 3.84 -13.85
C ALA A 93 -5.03 5.38 -13.81
N ARG A 94 -5.83 6.02 -14.68
CA ARG A 94 -5.99 7.49 -14.69
C ARG A 94 -6.77 7.96 -13.48
N ARG A 95 -7.86 7.25 -13.13
CA ARG A 95 -8.65 7.55 -11.93
C ARG A 95 -7.83 7.31 -10.68
N LEU A 96 -7.11 6.18 -10.62
CA LEU A 96 -6.19 5.88 -9.52
C LEU A 96 -5.16 7.00 -9.36
N HIS A 97 -4.56 7.46 -10.47
CA HIS A 97 -3.60 8.57 -10.44
C HIS A 97 -4.23 9.84 -9.88
N ALA A 98 -5.39 10.24 -10.38
CA ALA A 98 -6.06 11.47 -9.93
C ALA A 98 -6.39 11.44 -8.42
N ASP A 99 -6.82 10.29 -7.90
CA ASP A 99 -7.15 10.15 -6.49
C ASP A 99 -5.90 10.11 -5.61
N LEU A 100 -4.88 9.35 -6.01
CA LEU A 100 -3.63 9.23 -5.24
C LEU A 100 -2.84 10.55 -5.26
N ASP A 101 -2.78 11.23 -6.40
CA ASP A 101 -2.17 12.56 -6.56
C ASP A 101 -2.84 13.60 -5.65
N ALA A 102 -4.17 13.59 -5.60
CA ALA A 102 -4.92 14.48 -4.71
C ALA A 102 -4.63 14.22 -3.23
N VAL A 103 -4.55 12.94 -2.81
CA VAL A 103 -4.28 12.56 -1.42
C VAL A 103 -2.85 12.93 -1.01
N VAL A 104 -1.87 12.46 -1.77
CA VAL A 104 -0.45 12.70 -1.46
C VAL A 104 -0.13 14.19 -1.53
N GLY A 105 -0.62 14.87 -2.57
CA GLY A 105 -0.41 16.30 -2.75
C GLY A 105 -1.05 17.14 -1.65
N ALA A 106 -2.23 16.78 -1.16
CA ALA A 106 -2.87 17.52 -0.05
C ALA A 106 -2.08 17.36 1.26
N LEU A 107 -1.64 16.14 1.58
CA LEU A 107 -0.82 15.87 2.77
C LEU A 107 0.55 16.59 2.70
N ALA A 108 1.21 16.55 1.53
CA ALA A 108 2.48 17.21 1.32
C ALA A 108 2.33 18.75 1.44
N ARG A 109 1.29 19.35 0.84
CA ARG A 109 1.00 20.80 0.98
C ARG A 109 0.65 21.18 2.41
N ALA A 110 0.06 20.28 3.20
CA ALA A 110 -0.15 20.50 4.63
C ALA A 110 1.15 20.41 5.45
N GLY A 111 2.28 20.15 4.79
CA GLY A 111 3.60 20.07 5.38
C GLY A 111 3.98 18.70 5.92
N ALA A 112 3.21 17.65 5.71
CA ALA A 112 3.57 16.29 6.15
C ALA A 112 4.70 15.70 5.29
N VAL A 113 5.61 14.95 5.93
CA VAL A 113 6.49 14.02 5.22
C VAL A 113 5.65 12.80 4.83
N VAL A 114 5.36 12.64 3.55
CA VAL A 114 4.48 11.57 3.05
C VAL A 114 5.32 10.40 2.56
N VAL A 115 4.94 9.17 2.98
CA VAL A 115 5.53 7.94 2.46
C VAL A 115 4.41 7.05 1.92
N THR A 116 4.62 6.51 0.71
CA THR A 116 3.80 5.48 0.09
C THR A 116 4.64 4.26 -0.25
N ALA A 117 4.08 3.29 -0.99
CA ALA A 117 4.84 2.12 -1.39
C ALA A 117 4.51 1.68 -2.81
N ARG A 118 5.54 1.17 -3.52
CA ARG A 118 5.38 0.33 -4.70
C ARG A 118 5.02 -1.09 -4.27
N PHE A 119 4.06 -1.67 -4.94
CA PHE A 119 3.60 -3.02 -4.63
C PHE A 119 4.52 -4.06 -5.26
N HIS A 120 4.78 -5.12 -4.51
CA HIS A 120 5.52 -6.30 -4.98
C HIS A 120 4.69 -7.10 -6.00
N ASP A 121 5.36 -7.98 -6.74
CA ASP A 121 4.69 -8.89 -7.67
C ASP A 121 3.85 -9.94 -6.92
N HIS A 122 2.59 -9.60 -6.60
CA HIS A 122 1.65 -10.51 -5.93
C HIS A 122 1.44 -11.83 -6.69
N SER A 123 1.75 -11.88 -7.98
CA SER A 123 1.66 -13.11 -8.76
C SER A 123 2.68 -14.18 -8.33
N ARG A 124 3.71 -13.79 -7.58
CA ARG A 124 4.68 -14.71 -6.98
C ARG A 124 4.17 -15.31 -5.66
N VAL A 125 3.27 -14.61 -4.98
CA VAL A 125 2.62 -15.07 -3.75
C VAL A 125 1.46 -16.01 -4.07
N PHE A 126 0.68 -15.69 -5.10
CA PHE A 126 -0.43 -16.51 -5.58
C PHE A 126 0.01 -17.56 -6.60
N ARG A 127 -0.48 -18.77 -6.47
CA ARG A 127 -0.35 -19.81 -7.50
C ARG A 127 -1.45 -19.64 -8.56
N LEU A 128 -1.22 -18.72 -9.52
CA LEU A 128 -2.16 -18.43 -10.58
C LEU A 128 -1.78 -19.13 -11.90
N PRO A 129 -2.76 -19.51 -12.74
CA PRO A 129 -2.53 -19.89 -14.13
C PRO A 129 -1.77 -18.80 -14.89
N GLY A 130 -0.92 -19.20 -15.86
CA GLY A 130 -0.03 -18.28 -16.59
C GLY A 130 -0.69 -17.01 -17.11
N PRO A 131 -1.84 -17.08 -17.79
CA PRO A 131 -2.54 -15.88 -18.28
C PRO A 131 -2.96 -14.92 -17.14
N LEU A 132 -3.55 -15.44 -16.05
CA LEU A 132 -3.96 -14.62 -14.92
C LEU A 132 -2.76 -14.00 -14.20
N ARG A 133 -1.65 -14.75 -14.11
CA ARG A 133 -0.39 -14.24 -13.55
C ARG A 133 0.15 -13.08 -14.37
N ARG A 134 0.16 -13.16 -15.69
CA ARG A 134 0.58 -12.07 -16.58
C ARG A 134 -0.32 -10.85 -16.43
N ALA A 135 -1.63 -11.04 -16.39
CA ALA A 135 -2.60 -9.96 -16.21
C ALA A 135 -2.43 -9.24 -14.87
N LEU A 136 -2.24 -9.99 -13.77
CA LEU A 136 -1.99 -9.39 -12.46
C LEU A 136 -0.68 -8.59 -12.45
N ARG A 137 0.40 -9.14 -13.00
CA ARG A 137 1.68 -8.42 -13.12
C ARG A 137 1.56 -7.13 -13.91
N ALA A 138 0.83 -7.14 -15.03
CA ALA A 138 0.60 -5.96 -15.83
C ALA A 138 -0.12 -4.87 -15.02
N ARG A 139 -1.19 -5.23 -14.30
CA ARG A 139 -1.95 -4.28 -13.46
C ARG A 139 -1.15 -3.74 -12.28
N VAL A 140 -0.36 -4.59 -11.61
CA VAL A 140 0.56 -4.13 -10.57
C VAL A 140 1.63 -3.21 -11.15
N GLY A 141 2.10 -3.48 -12.37
CA GLY A 141 3.01 -2.59 -13.10
C GLY A 141 2.40 -1.21 -13.36
N GLU A 142 1.15 -1.15 -13.83
CA GLU A 142 0.42 0.11 -14.04
C GLU A 142 0.18 0.86 -12.72
N LEU A 143 -0.22 0.15 -11.65
CA LEU A 143 -0.34 0.72 -10.30
C LEU A 143 0.98 1.33 -9.83
N ASN A 144 2.08 0.62 -9.99
CA ASN A 144 3.40 1.10 -9.59
C ASN A 144 3.86 2.30 -10.42
N ALA A 145 3.55 2.35 -11.72
CA ALA A 145 3.82 3.53 -12.55
C ALA A 145 3.06 4.77 -12.06
N VAL A 146 1.81 4.59 -11.60
CA VAL A 146 1.04 5.67 -10.96
C VAL A 146 1.71 6.12 -9.66
N VAL A 147 2.11 5.19 -8.80
CA VAL A 147 2.82 5.53 -7.55
C VAL A 147 4.10 6.30 -7.84
N ASP A 148 4.90 5.86 -8.80
CA ASP A 148 6.15 6.52 -9.18
C ASP A 148 5.92 7.97 -9.66
N ALA A 149 4.90 8.18 -10.50
CA ALA A 149 4.56 9.51 -11.00
C ALA A 149 4.14 10.45 -9.86
N VAL A 150 3.32 9.98 -8.92
CA VAL A 150 2.85 10.76 -7.77
C VAL A 150 4.00 11.06 -6.80
N VAL A 151 4.85 10.07 -6.52
CA VAL A 151 6.04 10.22 -5.67
C VAL A 151 6.98 11.28 -6.25
N LEU A 152 7.28 11.20 -7.54
CA LEU A 152 8.12 12.17 -8.23
C LEU A 152 7.53 13.59 -8.17
N ARG A 153 6.23 13.70 -8.42
CA ARG A 153 5.54 15.00 -8.47
C ARG A 153 5.53 15.74 -7.13
N HIS A 154 5.37 15.01 -6.03
CA HIS A 154 5.19 15.60 -4.70
C HIS A 154 6.41 15.47 -3.78
N GLY A 155 7.52 14.90 -4.25
CA GLY A 155 8.70 14.65 -3.43
C GLY A 155 8.43 13.68 -2.27
N ALA A 156 7.44 12.79 -2.40
CA ALA A 156 7.08 11.85 -1.37
C ALA A 156 8.11 10.70 -1.27
N GLY A 157 8.18 10.05 -0.12
CA GLY A 157 8.92 8.82 0.04
C GLY A 157 8.22 7.63 -0.59
N CYS A 158 9.00 6.65 -1.01
CA CYS A 158 8.47 5.40 -1.51
C CYS A 158 9.24 4.21 -0.94
N VAL A 159 8.51 3.24 -0.40
CA VAL A 159 9.05 1.92 -0.04
C VAL A 159 8.80 0.97 -1.19
N ASP A 160 9.84 0.35 -1.71
CA ASP A 160 9.70 -0.72 -2.71
C ASP A 160 9.45 -2.05 -1.98
N LEU A 161 8.19 -2.49 -1.96
CA LEU A 161 7.80 -3.73 -1.27
C LEU A 161 8.42 -4.98 -1.88
N ASP A 162 8.85 -4.93 -3.14
CA ASP A 162 9.57 -6.03 -3.80
C ASP A 162 10.96 -6.26 -3.15
N ARG A 163 11.54 -5.20 -2.60
CA ARG A 163 12.87 -5.19 -1.97
C ARG A 163 12.85 -5.33 -0.45
N VAL A 164 11.68 -5.34 0.17
CA VAL A 164 11.58 -5.59 1.61
C VAL A 164 12.05 -7.02 1.91
N ALA A 165 12.98 -7.15 2.85
CA ALA A 165 13.56 -8.45 3.20
C ALA A 165 12.46 -9.45 3.56
N GLY A 166 12.47 -10.61 2.91
CA GLY A 166 11.49 -11.66 3.10
C GLY A 166 10.10 -11.37 2.51
N ALA A 167 9.97 -10.42 1.57
CA ALA A 167 8.70 -10.09 0.92
C ALA A 167 7.95 -11.30 0.35
N TYR A 168 8.68 -12.33 -0.07
CA TYR A 168 8.12 -13.56 -0.66
C TYR A 168 8.19 -14.79 0.24
N GLU A 169 8.68 -14.64 1.46
CA GLU A 169 8.71 -15.73 2.44
C GLU A 169 7.30 -16.08 2.90
N PRO A 170 6.97 -17.38 3.03
CA PRO A 170 5.63 -17.82 3.49
C PRO A 170 5.21 -17.21 4.82
N GLY A 171 6.16 -17.03 5.75
CA GLY A 171 5.90 -16.45 7.08
C GLY A 171 5.52 -14.97 7.08
N THR A 172 5.79 -14.25 5.99
CA THR A 172 5.41 -12.84 5.81
C THR A 172 3.92 -12.66 5.52
N TRP A 173 3.26 -13.72 5.07
CA TRP A 173 1.87 -13.68 4.61
C TRP A 173 0.92 -14.36 5.58
N ALA A 174 -0.25 -13.76 5.75
CA ALA A 174 -1.36 -14.40 6.41
C ALA A 174 -1.88 -15.58 5.56
N VAL A 175 -2.87 -16.31 6.08
CA VAL A 175 -3.43 -17.53 5.47
C VAL A 175 -3.96 -17.28 4.07
N ASP A 176 -4.58 -16.13 3.87
CA ASP A 176 -5.19 -15.73 2.60
C ASP A 176 -4.15 -15.34 1.55
N ARG A 177 -2.88 -15.25 1.93
CA ARG A 177 -1.75 -14.82 1.08
C ARG A 177 -1.96 -13.45 0.40
N LEU A 178 -2.98 -12.71 0.84
CA LEU A 178 -3.28 -11.36 0.38
C LEU A 178 -2.79 -10.31 1.38
N HIS A 179 -2.94 -10.60 2.67
CA HIS A 179 -2.57 -9.69 3.74
C HIS A 179 -1.26 -10.13 4.40
N PRO A 180 -0.46 -9.18 4.91
CA PRO A 180 0.72 -9.51 5.70
C PRO A 180 0.33 -10.25 6.99
N SER A 181 1.17 -11.18 7.45
CA SER A 181 1.11 -11.74 8.80
C SER A 181 1.63 -10.72 9.83
N GLU A 182 1.66 -11.07 11.13
CA GLU A 182 2.35 -10.26 12.15
C GLU A 182 3.78 -9.89 11.71
N LEU A 183 4.55 -10.89 11.23
CA LEU A 183 5.91 -10.65 10.74
C LEU A 183 5.93 -9.72 9.53
N GLY A 184 4.99 -9.91 8.60
CA GLY A 184 4.84 -9.04 7.44
C GLY A 184 4.54 -7.60 7.81
N HIS A 185 3.64 -7.37 8.75
CA HIS A 185 3.32 -6.03 9.25
C HIS A 185 4.52 -5.39 9.98
N ARG A 186 5.31 -6.15 10.72
CA ARG A 186 6.53 -5.67 11.38
C ARG A 186 7.60 -5.25 10.36
N ARG A 187 7.82 -6.07 9.33
CA ARG A 187 8.74 -5.76 8.22
C ARG A 187 8.31 -4.49 7.49
N LEU A 188 7.02 -4.35 7.22
CA LEU A 188 6.46 -3.19 6.56
C LEU A 188 6.59 -1.92 7.41
N ALA A 189 6.27 -2.01 8.71
CA ALA A 189 6.45 -0.90 9.65
C ALA A 189 7.91 -0.46 9.77
N ALA A 190 8.85 -1.42 9.83
CA ALA A 190 10.28 -1.14 9.85
C ALA A 190 10.74 -0.44 8.57
N ALA A 191 10.26 -0.87 7.39
CA ALA A 191 10.58 -0.25 6.12
C ALA A 191 10.04 1.19 6.02
N PHE A 192 8.82 1.45 6.50
CA PHE A 192 8.28 2.82 6.57
C PHE A 192 9.06 3.70 7.56
N ALA A 193 9.43 3.17 8.74
CA ALA A 193 10.25 3.90 9.71
C ALA A 193 11.61 4.29 9.12
N ALA A 194 12.29 3.35 8.45
CA ALA A 194 13.55 3.60 7.77
C ALA A 194 13.40 4.67 6.67
N ARG A 195 12.33 4.59 5.87
CA ARG A 195 12.09 5.57 4.81
C ARG A 195 11.81 6.96 5.35
N LEU A 196 11.05 7.08 6.45
CA LEU A 196 10.84 8.37 7.14
C LEU A 196 12.16 8.93 7.68
N ALA A 197 13.04 8.09 8.24
CA ALA A 197 14.35 8.51 8.70
C ALA A 197 15.25 9.03 7.56
N GLU A 198 15.23 8.36 6.39
CA GLU A 198 15.94 8.81 5.18
C GLU A 198 15.42 10.17 4.67
N LEU A 199 14.14 10.47 4.88
CA LEU A 199 13.51 11.74 4.54
C LEU A 199 13.70 12.82 5.62
N GLY A 200 14.59 12.58 6.59
CA GLY A 200 14.95 13.55 7.60
C GLY A 200 14.05 13.56 8.84
N CYS A 201 13.12 12.62 9.00
CA CYS A 201 12.39 12.48 10.25
C CYS A 201 13.28 11.90 11.36
N GLU A 202 13.10 12.41 12.58
CA GLU A 202 13.66 11.78 13.77
C GLU A 202 12.83 10.52 14.09
N VAL A 203 13.50 9.36 14.18
CA VAL A 203 12.87 8.07 14.50
C VAL A 203 13.54 7.52 15.76
N PRO A 204 13.10 7.96 16.96
CA PRO A 204 13.79 7.63 18.20
C PRO A 204 13.60 6.18 18.66
N GLY A 205 12.49 5.55 18.25
CA GLY A 205 12.20 4.15 18.57
C GLY A 205 12.61 3.18 17.47
N ARG A 206 12.43 1.90 17.75
CA ARG A 206 12.69 0.82 16.79
C ARG A 206 11.47 -0.08 16.63
N VAL A 207 11.22 -0.52 15.41
CA VAL A 207 10.23 -1.57 15.15
C VAL A 207 10.87 -2.94 15.38
N SER A 208 10.42 -3.64 16.41
CA SER A 208 10.88 -5.02 16.66
C SER A 208 10.31 -5.98 15.62
N LEU A 209 11.15 -6.84 15.06
CA LEU A 209 10.75 -7.93 14.18
C LEU A 209 10.36 -9.21 14.93
N THR A 210 10.52 -9.21 16.28
CA THR A 210 10.13 -10.34 17.11
C THR A 210 8.61 -10.40 17.19
N CYS A 211 8.02 -11.50 16.71
CA CYS A 211 6.58 -11.75 16.83
C CYS A 211 6.22 -11.99 18.29
N THR A 212 5.19 -11.32 18.77
CA THR A 212 4.75 -11.38 20.18
C THR A 212 3.69 -12.44 20.42
N GLY A 213 3.48 -13.34 19.44
CA GLY A 213 2.58 -14.49 19.61
C GLY A 213 1.11 -14.09 19.61
N GLY A 214 0.69 -13.31 18.62
CA GLY A 214 -0.72 -13.20 18.26
C GLY A 214 -1.33 -14.62 18.10
N LEU A 215 -2.62 -14.73 17.94
CA LEU A 215 -3.31 -16.02 17.81
C LEU A 215 -2.53 -16.95 16.86
N ARG A 216 -1.91 -17.99 17.41
CA ARG A 216 -1.30 -19.06 16.58
C ARG A 216 -2.42 -19.70 15.79
N THR A 217 -2.50 -19.36 14.54
CA THR A 217 -3.47 -19.94 13.63
C THR A 217 -3.08 -21.38 13.37
N THR A 218 -3.86 -22.31 13.89
CA THR A 218 -3.71 -23.73 13.57
C THR A 218 -4.28 -24.00 12.16
N PRO A 219 -3.89 -25.09 11.47
CA PRO A 219 -4.49 -25.47 10.18
C PRO A 219 -6.03 -25.56 10.21
N LEU A 220 -6.62 -25.94 11.35
CA LEU A 220 -8.07 -25.98 11.56
C LEU A 220 -8.69 -24.56 11.63
N HIS A 221 -8.04 -23.60 12.28
CA HIS A 221 -8.45 -22.20 12.26
C HIS A 221 -8.37 -21.63 10.83
N HIS A 222 -7.39 -22.07 10.04
CA HIS A 222 -7.26 -21.71 8.64
C HIS A 222 -8.43 -22.23 7.81
N ALA A 223 -8.77 -23.52 7.95
CA ALA A 223 -9.89 -24.11 7.23
C ALA A 223 -11.22 -23.47 7.64
N GLY A 224 -11.45 -23.27 8.94
CA GLY A 224 -12.64 -22.58 9.46
C GLY A 224 -12.76 -21.13 8.95
N TRP A 225 -11.66 -20.39 8.95
CA TRP A 225 -11.65 -19.01 8.43
C TRP A 225 -11.90 -18.94 6.91
N LEU A 226 -11.29 -19.86 6.14
CA LEU A 226 -11.54 -19.99 4.71
C LEU A 226 -13.02 -20.24 4.41
N VAL A 227 -13.67 -21.12 5.17
CA VAL A 227 -15.08 -21.45 4.97
C VAL A 227 -15.98 -20.29 5.42
N VAL A 228 -15.75 -19.72 6.60
CA VAL A 228 -16.67 -18.74 7.22
C VAL A 228 -16.48 -17.33 6.65
N LYS A 229 -15.26 -16.94 6.32
CA LYS A 229 -14.93 -15.60 5.83
C LYS A 229 -14.44 -15.59 4.38
N GLY A 230 -13.64 -16.57 3.99
CA GLY A 230 -13.06 -16.68 2.66
C GLY A 230 -14.10 -16.99 1.59
N VAL A 231 -15.02 -17.94 1.83
CA VAL A 231 -16.08 -18.28 0.87
C VAL A 231 -17.03 -17.13 0.61
N PRO A 232 -17.59 -16.41 1.61
CA PRO A 232 -18.43 -15.24 1.37
C PRO A 232 -17.67 -14.09 0.69
N TRP A 233 -16.39 -13.91 1.03
CA TRP A 233 -15.54 -12.92 0.36
C TRP A 233 -15.29 -13.31 -1.11
N LEU A 234 -14.92 -14.56 -1.36
CA LEU A 234 -14.73 -15.10 -2.71
C LEU A 234 -16.02 -15.02 -3.54
N TRP A 235 -17.17 -15.28 -2.92
CA TRP A 235 -18.47 -15.18 -3.57
C TRP A 235 -18.81 -13.74 -3.97
N ARG A 236 -18.62 -12.79 -3.06
CA ARG A 236 -18.83 -11.36 -3.35
C ARG A 236 -17.83 -10.83 -4.38
N ARG A 237 -16.57 -11.21 -4.24
CA ARG A 237 -15.48 -10.81 -5.13
C ARG A 237 -15.52 -11.61 -6.43
N GLY A 238 -15.94 -12.85 -6.39
CA GLY A 238 -16.05 -13.74 -7.54
C GLY A 238 -17.06 -13.25 -8.58
N ARG A 239 -18.16 -12.64 -8.16
CA ARG A 239 -19.12 -12.03 -9.09
C ARG A 239 -18.48 -10.99 -10.01
N ASP A 240 -17.49 -10.27 -9.52
CA ASP A 240 -16.73 -9.28 -10.29
C ASP A 240 -15.52 -9.91 -11.00
N LEU A 241 -14.75 -10.74 -10.30
CA LEU A 241 -13.48 -11.28 -10.81
C LEU A 241 -13.63 -12.51 -11.70
N VAL A 242 -14.61 -13.39 -11.46
CA VAL A 242 -14.77 -14.64 -12.23
C VAL A 242 -15.09 -14.37 -13.70
N PRO A 243 -16.04 -13.50 -14.08
CA PRO A 243 -16.26 -13.16 -15.49
C PRO A 243 -15.02 -12.57 -16.14
N HIS A 244 -14.31 -11.71 -15.42
CA HIS A 244 -13.09 -11.08 -15.92
C HIS A 244 -11.95 -12.10 -16.11
N ALA A 245 -11.73 -12.97 -15.11
CA ALA A 245 -10.74 -14.06 -15.20
C ALA A 245 -11.08 -15.05 -16.31
N ALA A 246 -12.36 -15.42 -16.46
CA ALA A 246 -12.82 -16.27 -17.54
C ALA A 246 -12.57 -15.63 -18.91
N ALA A 247 -12.81 -14.33 -19.04
CA ALA A 247 -12.52 -13.59 -20.28
C ALA A 247 -11.02 -13.57 -20.61
N ILE A 248 -10.14 -13.41 -19.61
CA ILE A 248 -8.68 -13.48 -19.78
C ILE A 248 -8.26 -14.87 -20.25
N LEU A 249 -8.75 -15.93 -19.61
CA LEU A 249 -8.44 -17.31 -19.95
C LEU A 249 -8.95 -17.66 -21.35
N TYR A 250 -10.17 -17.27 -21.68
CA TYR A 250 -10.76 -17.50 -23.01
C TYR A 250 -9.97 -16.78 -24.12
N ARG A 251 -9.62 -15.49 -23.93
CA ARG A 251 -8.80 -14.73 -24.90
C ARG A 251 -7.43 -15.37 -25.09
N SER A 252 -6.80 -15.82 -24.00
CA SER A 252 -5.52 -16.51 -24.06
C SER A 252 -5.61 -17.83 -24.82
N TRP A 253 -6.75 -18.55 -24.69
CA TRP A 253 -6.98 -19.80 -25.40
C TRP A 253 -7.22 -19.59 -26.91
N VAL A 254 -7.95 -18.52 -27.29
CA VAL A 254 -8.20 -18.18 -28.70
C VAL A 254 -7.09 -17.32 -29.33
N GLY A 255 -5.95 -17.13 -28.65
CA GLY A 255 -4.79 -16.40 -29.19
C GLY A 255 -4.98 -14.88 -29.37
N ARG A 256 -6.03 -14.28 -28.78
CA ARG A 256 -6.24 -12.83 -28.87
C ARG A 256 -5.43 -12.10 -27.80
N PRO A 257 -4.64 -11.05 -28.15
CA PRO A 257 -3.89 -10.26 -27.17
C PRO A 257 -4.83 -9.50 -26.23
N GLU A 258 -4.40 -9.29 -24.99
CA GLU A 258 -5.13 -8.42 -24.04
C GLU A 258 -5.20 -6.99 -24.59
N PRO A 259 -6.34 -6.29 -24.45
CA PRO A 259 -6.41 -4.86 -24.72
C PRO A 259 -5.47 -4.16 -23.75
N ARG A 260 -4.51 -3.39 -24.25
CA ARG A 260 -3.66 -2.56 -23.41
C ARG A 260 -4.55 -1.51 -22.75
N ALA A 261 -4.62 -1.50 -21.41
CA ALA A 261 -5.13 -0.35 -20.70
C ALA A 261 -4.29 0.85 -21.14
N GLY A 262 -4.93 1.98 -21.45
CA GLY A 262 -4.27 3.13 -22.05
C GLY A 262 -3.05 3.55 -21.23
N ALA A 263 -1.87 3.44 -21.82
CA ALA A 263 -0.62 3.85 -21.20
C ALA A 263 -0.76 5.33 -20.76
N VAL A 264 -0.57 5.60 -19.47
CA VAL A 264 -0.41 6.96 -18.98
C VAL A 264 0.91 7.45 -19.57
N ALA A 265 0.83 8.38 -20.53
CA ALA A 265 2.04 9.07 -20.99
C ALA A 265 2.66 9.75 -19.77
N PRO A 266 3.98 9.66 -19.57
CA PRO A 266 4.65 10.40 -18.52
C PRO A 266 4.32 11.90 -18.68
N PRO A 267 4.09 12.63 -17.58
CA PRO A 267 3.85 14.07 -17.67
C PRO A 267 5.02 14.73 -18.40
N PRO A 268 4.77 15.76 -19.20
CA PRO A 268 5.83 16.47 -19.87
C PRO A 268 6.83 17.00 -18.83
N VAL A 269 8.11 16.74 -19.07
CA VAL A 269 9.20 17.27 -18.25
C VAL A 269 9.07 18.79 -18.28
N PRO A 270 8.99 19.49 -17.13
CA PRO A 270 8.95 20.96 -17.13
C PRO A 270 10.21 21.49 -17.84
N ALA A 271 10.00 22.44 -18.72
CA ALA A 271 11.10 23.09 -19.42
C ALA A 271 12.08 23.71 -18.39
N PRO A 272 13.39 23.60 -18.62
CA PRO A 272 14.36 24.23 -17.75
C PRO A 272 14.10 25.75 -17.70
N PRO A 273 14.32 26.42 -16.55
CA PRO A 273 14.18 27.86 -16.45
C PRO A 273 15.10 28.52 -17.45
N PRO A 274 14.70 29.70 -18.04
CA PRO A 274 15.55 30.44 -18.95
C PRO A 274 16.82 30.83 -18.22
N LEU A 275 17.95 30.70 -18.92
CA LEU A 275 19.25 31.17 -18.45
C LEU A 275 19.16 32.66 -18.17
N PRO A 276 19.81 33.19 -17.10
CA PRO A 276 19.87 34.59 -16.85
C PRO A 276 20.53 35.26 -18.06
N ALA A 277 19.91 36.35 -18.54
CA ALA A 277 20.50 37.17 -19.58
C ALA A 277 21.77 37.81 -19.01
N ASP A 278 22.90 37.50 -19.64
CA ASP A 278 24.17 38.19 -19.35
C ASP A 278 23.99 39.67 -19.62
N GLY A 279 24.14 40.46 -18.55
CA GLY A 279 24.22 41.90 -18.59
C GLY A 279 25.65 42.37 -18.25
#